data_2d4351a0522f78798be9754a9408fdc0
#
_entry.id   2d4351a0522f78798be9754a9408fdc0
#
_cell.length_a   1.000
_cell.length_b   1.000
_cell.length_c   1.000
_cell.angle_alpha   90.00
_cell.angle_beta   90.00
_cell.angle_gamma   90.00
#
_symmetry.space_group_name_H-M   'P 1'
#
loop_
_entity.id
_entity.type
_entity.pdbx_description
1 polymer ?
#
loop_
_entity_poly.entity_id
_entity_poly.type
_entity_poly.pdbx_seq_one_letter_code
_entity_poly.pdbx_strand_id
1 'polypeptide(L)'
;GVFSQPEDFPEGRLPRAGEFAVLVNFSDEPRCLIRYDECAVLPIGAIGPGHVAVETAALRDVAAWRKFHRDYWAPVFAARGEALTDDLPIVFQRFTVLYPPPP
;
A
#
# COMPACT_ATOMS: atom_id res chain seq x y z
N GLY A 1 3.21 -1.32 6.94
CA GLY A 1 2.08 -1.04 6.08
C GLY A 1 2.47 -0.95 4.62
N VAL A 2 1.49 -0.89 3.77
CA VAL A 2 1.70 -0.82 2.32
C VAL A 2 0.66 0.06 1.66
N PHE A 3 0.97 0.47 0.44
CA PHE A 3 0.05 1.18 -0.45
C PHE A 3 -0.11 0.37 -1.73
N SER A 4 -1.36 0.22 -2.17
CA SER A 4 -1.73 -0.59 -3.33
C SER A 4 -2.78 0.10 -4.17
N GLN A 5 -3.06 -0.44 -5.35
CA GLN A 5 -4.21 -0.02 -6.15
C GLN A 5 -5.39 -0.96 -5.90
N PRO A 6 -6.65 -0.48 -6.01
CA PRO A 6 -7.81 -1.34 -5.81
C PRO A 6 -7.81 -2.60 -6.68
N GLU A 7 -7.33 -2.50 -7.91
CA GLU A 7 -7.24 -3.62 -8.85
C GLU A 7 -6.22 -4.69 -8.47
N ASP A 8 -5.35 -4.42 -7.49
CA ASP A 8 -4.39 -5.40 -6.98
C ASP A 8 -5.07 -6.47 -6.12
N PHE A 9 -6.33 -6.27 -5.76
CA PHE A 9 -7.08 -7.20 -4.90
C PHE A 9 -8.02 -8.07 -5.73
N PRO A 10 -8.02 -9.40 -5.50
CA PRO A 10 -8.90 -10.31 -6.22
C PRO A 10 -10.37 -9.94 -6.02
N GLU A 11 -11.14 -9.93 -7.11
CA GLU A 11 -12.59 -9.66 -7.09
C GLU A 11 -12.97 -8.34 -6.43
N GLY A 12 -12.01 -7.39 -6.32
CA GLY A 12 -12.24 -6.11 -5.64
C GLY A 12 -12.39 -6.24 -4.13
N ARG A 13 -12.03 -7.39 -3.55
CA ARG A 13 -12.18 -7.63 -2.12
C ARG A 13 -10.99 -7.08 -1.35
N LEU A 14 -11.20 -5.97 -0.66
CA LEU A 14 -10.19 -5.36 0.19
C LEU A 14 -10.10 -6.04 1.56
N PRO A 15 -8.88 -6.07 2.15
CA PRO A 15 -8.72 -6.51 3.54
C PRO A 15 -9.53 -5.62 4.50
N ARG A 16 -9.89 -6.17 5.65
CA ARG A 16 -10.58 -5.46 6.72
C ARG A 16 -9.73 -5.48 7.99
N ALA A 17 -9.90 -4.44 8.81
CA ALA A 17 -9.29 -4.40 10.13
C ALA A 17 -9.65 -5.66 10.92
N GLY A 18 -8.65 -6.28 11.56
CA GLY A 18 -8.81 -7.52 12.30
C GLY A 18 -8.55 -8.80 11.50
N GLU A 19 -8.50 -8.74 10.17
CA GLU A 19 -8.17 -9.90 9.34
C GLU A 19 -6.69 -10.24 9.42
N PHE A 20 -6.38 -11.52 9.26
CA PHE A 20 -5.02 -12.03 9.22
C PHE A 20 -4.61 -12.35 7.78
N ALA A 21 -3.32 -12.25 7.50
CA ALA A 21 -2.76 -12.66 6.23
C ALA A 21 -1.34 -13.19 6.41
N VAL A 22 -0.92 -14.02 5.47
CA VAL A 22 0.47 -14.46 5.38
C VAL A 22 1.11 -13.77 4.20
N LEU A 23 2.17 -13.01 4.45
CA LEU A 23 2.96 -12.40 3.40
C LEU A 23 3.95 -13.42 2.86
N VAL A 24 4.04 -13.51 1.54
CA VAL A 24 4.92 -14.42 0.84
C VAL A 24 5.93 -13.65 0.00
N ASN A 25 7.06 -14.29 -0.32
CA ASN A 25 8.03 -13.72 -1.26
C ASN A 25 7.66 -14.06 -2.71
N PHE A 26 8.51 -13.70 -3.67
CA PHE A 26 8.26 -13.97 -5.09
C PHE A 26 8.24 -15.46 -5.45
N SER A 27 8.72 -16.34 -4.57
CA SER A 27 8.67 -17.79 -4.74
C SER A 27 7.50 -18.43 -4.00
N ASP A 28 6.51 -17.64 -3.57
CA ASP A 28 5.34 -18.07 -2.79
C ASP A 28 5.68 -18.72 -1.44
N GLU A 29 6.88 -18.43 -0.92
CA GLU A 29 7.29 -18.91 0.39
C GLU A 29 6.77 -17.98 1.49
N PRO A 30 6.14 -18.53 2.56
CA PRO A 30 5.65 -17.70 3.65
C PRO A 30 6.80 -17.01 4.39
N ARG A 31 6.63 -15.69 4.67
CA ARG A 31 7.62 -14.86 5.34
C ARG A 31 7.14 -14.36 6.68
N CYS A 32 5.90 -13.91 6.77
CA CYS A 32 5.37 -13.46 8.04
C CYS A 32 3.84 -13.56 8.09
N LEU A 33 3.33 -13.68 9.31
CA LEU A 33 1.92 -13.56 9.61
C LEU A 33 1.65 -12.14 10.07
N ILE A 34 0.67 -11.50 9.48
CA ILE A 34 0.25 -10.14 9.84
C ILE A 34 -1.23 -10.11 10.24
N ARG A 35 -1.56 -9.07 10.99
CA ARG A 35 -2.95 -8.67 11.25
C ARG A 35 -3.13 -7.27 10.68
N TYR A 36 -4.17 -7.08 9.87
CA TYR A 36 -4.53 -5.75 9.39
C TYR A 36 -5.13 -4.94 10.52
N ASP A 37 -4.58 -3.76 10.77
CA ASP A 37 -5.08 -2.82 11.77
C ASP A 37 -5.96 -1.74 11.13
N GLU A 38 -5.68 -1.39 9.86
CA GLU A 38 -6.43 -0.41 9.10
C GLU A 38 -6.33 -0.71 7.61
N CYS A 39 -7.45 -0.54 6.90
CA CYS A 39 -7.48 -0.60 5.44
C CYS A 39 -8.47 0.46 4.95
N ALA A 40 -7.99 1.42 4.15
CA ALA A 40 -8.81 2.52 3.66
C ALA A 40 -8.48 2.83 2.21
N VAL A 41 -9.51 3.21 1.45
CA VAL A 41 -9.35 3.73 0.09
C VAL A 41 -9.34 5.25 0.17
N LEU A 42 -8.28 5.86 -0.34
CA LEU A 42 -8.08 7.31 -0.29
C LEU A 42 -7.61 7.80 -1.65
N PRO A 43 -7.98 9.03 -2.06
CA PRO A 43 -7.32 9.65 -3.21
C PRO A 43 -5.83 9.85 -2.92
N ILE A 44 -4.98 9.65 -3.91
CA ILE A 44 -3.53 9.80 -3.73
C ILE A 44 -3.17 11.19 -3.19
N GLY A 45 -3.91 12.23 -3.58
CA GLY A 45 -3.72 13.59 -3.09
C GLY A 45 -4.07 13.79 -1.61
N ALA A 46 -4.80 12.85 -0.99
CA ALA A 46 -5.18 12.91 0.42
C ALA A 46 -4.18 12.23 1.35
N ILE A 47 -3.15 11.58 0.82
CA ILE A 47 -2.13 10.94 1.65
C ILE A 47 -1.35 12.02 2.41
N GLY A 48 -1.30 11.85 3.71
CA GLY A 48 -0.67 12.80 4.64
C GLY A 48 0.38 12.15 5.53
N PRO A 49 0.95 12.92 6.48
CA PRO A 49 2.05 12.44 7.33
C PRO A 49 1.72 11.18 8.13
N GLY A 50 0.48 11.05 8.61
CA GLY A 50 0.05 9.87 9.36
C GLY A 50 0.04 8.59 8.53
N HIS A 51 -0.19 8.70 7.23
CA HIS A 51 -0.15 7.56 6.33
C HIS A 51 1.28 7.14 6.00
N VAL A 52 2.13 8.09 5.64
CA VAL A 52 3.52 7.79 5.25
C VAL A 52 4.40 7.35 6.41
N ALA A 53 3.94 7.52 7.65
CA ALA A 53 4.66 7.06 8.84
C ALA A 53 4.93 5.55 8.85
N VAL A 54 4.14 4.76 8.09
CA VAL A 54 4.34 3.30 7.97
C VAL A 54 5.45 2.92 6.98
N GLU A 55 5.94 3.89 6.21
CA GLU A 55 6.96 3.68 5.19
C GLU A 55 8.37 3.62 5.78
N THR A 56 9.32 3.20 4.93
CA THR A 56 10.74 3.33 5.25
C THR A 56 11.13 4.80 5.41
N ALA A 57 12.23 5.06 6.10
CA ALA A 57 12.63 6.42 6.44
C ALA A 57 12.69 7.38 5.22
N ALA A 58 13.14 6.88 4.07
CA ALA A 58 13.24 7.70 2.85
C ALA A 58 11.89 8.16 2.30
N LEU A 59 10.80 7.45 2.62
CA LEU A 59 9.46 7.74 2.09
C LEU A 59 8.49 8.26 3.15
N ARG A 60 8.97 8.65 4.32
CA ARG A 60 8.14 9.23 5.39
C ARG A 60 7.80 10.70 5.18
N ASP A 61 8.43 11.34 4.21
CA ASP A 61 8.06 12.67 3.75
C ASP A 61 6.98 12.55 2.67
N VAL A 62 5.89 13.31 2.80
CA VAL A 62 4.76 13.23 1.87
C VAL A 62 5.17 13.57 0.44
N ALA A 63 6.00 14.59 0.25
CA ALA A 63 6.45 14.99 -1.09
C ALA A 63 7.31 13.90 -1.74
N ALA A 64 8.23 13.30 -0.98
CA ALA A 64 9.06 12.19 -1.45
C ALA A 64 8.21 10.96 -1.77
N TRP A 65 7.24 10.64 -0.92
CA TRP A 65 6.31 9.54 -1.13
C TRP A 65 5.50 9.72 -2.43
N ARG A 66 4.95 10.92 -2.64
CA ARG A 66 4.18 11.24 -3.86
C ARG A 66 5.01 11.11 -5.11
N LYS A 67 6.22 11.68 -5.09
CA LYS A 67 7.13 11.60 -6.23
C LYS A 67 7.46 10.15 -6.58
N PHE A 68 7.83 9.35 -5.57
CA PHE A 68 8.17 7.93 -5.76
C PHE A 68 7.01 7.16 -6.38
N HIS A 69 5.80 7.29 -5.84
CA HIS A 69 4.65 6.52 -6.31
C HIS A 69 4.11 7.01 -7.66
N ARG A 70 4.18 8.31 -7.92
CA ARG A 70 3.84 8.84 -9.25
C ARG A 70 4.80 8.33 -10.30
N ASP A 71 6.09 8.36 -10.03
CA ASP A 71 7.09 7.84 -10.94
C ASP A 71 6.96 6.34 -11.16
N TYR A 72 6.60 5.60 -10.10
CA TYR A 72 6.40 4.15 -10.15
C TYR A 72 5.16 3.77 -10.97
N TRP A 73 4.06 4.48 -10.79
CA TRP A 73 2.79 4.16 -11.46
C TRP A 73 2.61 4.83 -12.81
N ALA A 74 3.32 5.91 -13.11
CA ALA A 74 3.16 6.68 -14.35
C ALA A 74 3.27 5.81 -15.62
N PRO A 75 4.25 4.89 -15.76
CA PRO A 75 4.34 4.06 -16.96
C PRO A 75 3.12 3.13 -17.13
N VAL A 76 2.56 2.63 -16.04
CA VAL A 76 1.38 1.76 -16.06
C VAL A 76 0.17 2.52 -16.57
N PHE A 77 -0.05 3.74 -16.07
CA PHE A 77 -1.17 4.59 -16.50
C PHE A 77 -0.99 5.06 -17.94
N ALA A 78 0.23 5.44 -18.32
CA ALA A 78 0.53 5.83 -19.70
C ALA A 78 0.25 4.70 -20.70
N ALA A 79 0.59 3.47 -20.34
CA ALA A 79 0.32 2.29 -21.18
C ALA A 79 -1.18 2.02 -21.37
N ARG A 80 -2.02 2.48 -20.42
CA ARG A 80 -3.48 2.38 -20.51
C ARG A 80 -4.12 3.60 -21.18
N GLY A 81 -3.34 4.63 -21.55
CA GLY A 81 -3.87 5.90 -22.03
C GLY A 81 -4.59 6.72 -20.96
N GLU A 82 -4.29 6.47 -19.69
CA GLU A 82 -4.90 7.13 -18.54
C GLU A 82 -3.97 8.17 -17.93
N ALA A 83 -4.56 9.25 -17.39
CA ALA A 83 -3.82 10.26 -16.66
C ALA A 83 -3.72 9.90 -15.17
N LEU A 84 -2.56 10.12 -14.58
CA LEU A 84 -2.35 9.99 -13.14
C LEU A 84 -2.68 11.32 -12.46
N THR A 85 -3.85 11.37 -11.82
CA THR A 85 -4.36 12.60 -11.15
C THR A 85 -4.36 12.43 -9.64
N ASP A 86 -4.53 13.54 -8.90
CA ASP A 86 -4.61 13.52 -7.44
C ASP A 86 -5.86 12.80 -6.90
N ASP A 87 -6.84 12.53 -7.75
CA ASP A 87 -8.07 11.80 -7.41
C ASP A 87 -7.90 10.28 -7.51
N LEU A 88 -6.75 9.81 -7.99
CA LEU A 88 -6.52 8.37 -8.12
C LEU A 88 -6.74 7.66 -6.79
N PRO A 89 -7.66 6.66 -6.73
CA PRO A 89 -7.85 5.91 -5.51
C PRO A 89 -6.69 4.98 -5.26
N ILE A 90 -6.18 4.99 -4.03
CA ILE A 90 -5.19 4.04 -3.55
C ILE A 90 -5.68 3.36 -2.29
N VAL A 91 -5.19 2.16 -2.04
CA VAL A 91 -5.52 1.40 -0.84
C VAL A 91 -4.36 1.54 0.14
N PHE A 92 -4.63 2.19 1.28
CA PHE A 92 -3.71 2.30 2.39
C PHE A 92 -3.96 1.15 3.36
N GLN A 93 -2.89 0.43 3.72
CA GLN A 93 -2.97 -0.70 4.62
C GLN A 93 -1.96 -0.54 5.74
N ARG A 94 -2.44 -0.55 6.97
CA ARG A 94 -1.59 -0.61 8.16
C ARG A 94 -1.74 -2.00 8.77
N PHE A 95 -0.63 -2.63 9.11
CA PHE A 95 -0.67 -3.96 9.72
C PHE A 95 0.41 -4.12 10.79
N THR A 96 0.20 -5.12 11.66
CA THR A 96 1.15 -5.55 12.66
C THR A 96 1.70 -6.91 12.27
N VAL A 97 3.01 -7.08 12.34
CA VAL A 97 3.65 -8.39 12.14
C VAL A 97 3.54 -9.18 13.46
N LEU A 98 2.89 -10.33 13.40
CA LEU A 98 2.67 -11.19 14.55
C LEU A 98 3.72 -12.31 14.64
N TYR A 99 4.20 -12.78 13.49
CA TYR A 99 5.20 -13.84 13.44
C TYR A 99 6.05 -13.71 12.17
N PRO A 100 7.37 -13.89 12.23
CA PRO A 100 8.13 -14.02 13.47
C PRO A 100 8.06 -12.73 14.29
N PRO A 101 8.14 -12.82 15.64
CA PRO A 101 8.09 -11.61 16.45
C PRO A 101 9.30 -10.71 16.14
N PRO A 102 9.14 -9.36 16.24
CA PRO A 102 10.26 -8.45 16.04
C PRO A 102 11.38 -8.71 17.05
N PRO A 103 12.66 -8.49 16.65
CA PRO A 103 13.81 -8.69 17.54
C PRO A 103 13.82 -7.74 18.72
#